data_8bea2f587a67d72a7c93b4cb0e20be64
#
_entry.id   8bea2f587a67d72a7c93b4cb0e20be64
#
_cell.length_a   1.000
_cell.length_b   1.000
_cell.length_c   1.000
_cell.angle_alpha   90.00
_cell.angle_beta   90.00
_cell.angle_gamma   90.00
#
_symmetry.space_group_name_H-M   'P 1'
#
loop_
_entity.id
_entity.type
_entity.pdbx_description
1 polymer ?
#
loop_
_entity_poly.entity_id
_entity_poly.type
_entity_poly.pdbx_seq_one_letter_code
_entity_poly.pdbx_strand_id
1 'polypeptide(L)'
;MRIVPHSCAVYGVDLGKTTIHIAGADQHGQPTLRIRLRRDALLQFFATASPARMGMEACPGAHWLARKLIAFGHDVKLIPAQFVKPYLKSNKNDTLDA
;
A
#
# COMPACT_ATOMS: atom_id res chain seq x y z
N MET A 1 -14.57 10.01 6.82
CA MET A 1 -14.21 9.96 5.40
C MET A 1 -14.38 8.56 4.85
N ARG A 2 -14.94 8.46 3.68
CA ARG A 2 -15.12 7.16 3.06
C ARG A 2 -13.90 6.79 2.22
N ILE A 3 -13.40 5.58 2.43
CA ILE A 3 -12.28 5.06 1.65
C ILE A 3 -12.85 4.18 0.54
N VAL A 4 -12.36 4.38 -0.68
CA VAL A 4 -12.84 3.65 -1.85
C VAL A 4 -11.67 2.85 -2.44
N PRO A 5 -11.42 1.64 -1.90
CA PRO A 5 -10.24 0.86 -2.29
C PRO A 5 -10.18 0.54 -3.78
N HIS A 6 -11.32 0.35 -4.42
CA HIS A 6 -11.35 -0.02 -5.83
C HIS A 6 -10.89 1.11 -6.75
N SER A 7 -10.70 2.31 -6.23
CA SER A 7 -10.20 3.41 -7.06
C SER A 7 -8.69 3.32 -7.29
N CYS A 8 -8.00 2.43 -6.59
CA CYS A 8 -6.56 2.31 -6.71
C CYS A 8 -6.18 1.14 -7.60
N ALA A 9 -5.25 1.37 -8.51
CA ALA A 9 -4.69 0.32 -9.37
C ALA A 9 -3.43 -0.26 -8.77
N VAL A 10 -2.69 0.53 -7.99
CA VAL A 10 -1.45 0.09 -7.38
C VAL A 10 -1.32 0.71 -5.99
N TYR A 11 -0.73 -0.04 -5.07
CA TYR A 11 -0.47 0.42 -3.71
C TYR A 11 1.01 0.27 -3.37
N GLY A 12 1.52 1.24 -2.63
CA GLY A 12 2.81 1.09 -1.96
C GLY A 12 2.54 0.90 -0.47
N VAL A 13 3.16 -0.10 0.13
CA VAL A 13 2.94 -0.45 1.52
C VAL A 13 4.26 -0.38 2.28
N ASP A 14 4.30 0.46 3.31
CA ASP A 14 5.49 0.65 4.14
C ASP A 14 5.18 0.21 5.57
N LEU A 15 5.83 -0.86 6.02
CA LEU A 15 5.58 -1.44 7.33
C LEU A 15 6.33 -0.67 8.40
N GLY A 16 5.58 -0.05 9.30
CA GLY A 16 6.14 0.58 10.48
C GLY A 16 6.02 -0.34 11.70
N LYS A 17 6.45 0.14 12.83
CA LYS A 17 6.41 -0.64 14.07
C LYS A 17 4.97 -0.88 14.54
N THR A 18 4.17 0.18 14.54
CA THR A 18 2.80 0.10 15.06
C THR A 18 1.77 0.40 13.98
N THR A 19 2.16 1.12 12.95
CA THR A 19 1.24 1.49 11.88
C THR A 19 1.89 1.21 10.55
N ILE A 20 1.03 1.06 9.55
CA ILE A 20 1.45 0.75 8.19
C ILE A 20 0.97 1.89 7.30
N HIS A 21 1.90 2.46 6.55
CA HIS A 21 1.59 3.54 5.62
C HIS A 21 1.25 2.95 4.27
N ILE A 22 0.15 3.41 3.69
CA ILE A 22 -0.32 2.94 2.41
C ILE A 22 -0.53 4.13 1.50
N ALA A 23 0.09 4.09 0.34
CA ALA A 23 -0.11 5.07 -0.71
C ALA A 23 -0.69 4.35 -1.92
N GLY A 24 -1.74 4.89 -2.49
CA GLY A 24 -2.38 4.28 -3.64
C GLY A 24 -2.42 5.25 -4.80
N ALA A 25 -2.41 4.71 -6.01
CA ALA A 25 -2.51 5.50 -7.22
C ALA A 25 -3.43 4.79 -8.20
N ASP A 26 -4.03 5.58 -9.09
CA ASP A 26 -4.89 5.01 -10.12
C ASP A 26 -4.05 4.49 -11.29
N GLN A 27 -4.72 4.01 -12.33
CA GLN A 27 -4.05 3.43 -13.49
C GLN A 27 -3.20 4.44 -14.27
N HIS A 28 -3.40 5.72 -14.02
CA HIS A 28 -2.63 6.78 -14.65
C HIS A 28 -1.48 7.26 -13.78
N GLY A 29 -1.27 6.63 -12.63
CA GLY A 29 -0.21 7.02 -11.72
C GLY A 29 -0.54 8.19 -10.83
N GLN A 30 -1.78 8.66 -10.84
CA GLN A 30 -2.18 9.78 -10.00
C GLN A 30 -2.46 9.30 -8.58
N PRO A 31 -1.94 9.99 -7.56
CA PRO A 31 -2.21 9.62 -6.18
C PRO A 31 -3.70 9.71 -5.89
N THR A 32 -4.27 8.64 -5.35
CA THR A 32 -5.69 8.60 -5.02
C THR A 32 -5.94 8.28 -3.57
N LEU A 33 -4.93 7.78 -2.86
CA LEU A 33 -5.12 7.34 -1.49
C LEU A 33 -3.82 7.48 -0.71
N ARG A 34 -3.97 7.91 0.55
CA ARG A 34 -2.84 7.99 1.45
C ARG A 34 -3.36 7.84 2.87
N ILE A 35 -3.11 6.67 3.46
CA ILE A 35 -3.66 6.37 4.79
C ILE A 35 -2.62 5.68 5.64
N ARG A 36 -2.89 5.66 6.94
CA ARG A 36 -2.14 4.89 7.92
C ARG A 36 -3.10 3.96 8.62
N LEU A 37 -2.75 2.70 8.67
CA LEU A 37 -3.61 1.70 9.32
C LEU A 37 -2.79 0.83 10.25
N ARG A 38 -3.47 0.29 11.26
CA ARG A 38 -2.90 -0.77 12.06
C ARG A 38 -3.04 -2.07 11.28
N ARG A 39 -2.29 -3.08 11.72
CA ARG A 39 -2.20 -4.33 10.97
C ARG A 39 -3.57 -4.98 10.74
N ASP A 40 -4.39 -5.05 11.79
CA ASP A 40 -5.71 -5.67 11.65
C ASP A 40 -6.61 -4.88 10.71
N ALA A 41 -6.58 -3.56 10.81
CA ALA A 41 -7.37 -2.71 9.92
C ALA A 41 -6.89 -2.85 8.48
N LEU A 42 -5.57 -2.99 8.27
CA LEU A 42 -5.02 -3.18 6.94
C LEU A 42 -5.55 -4.46 6.30
N LEU A 43 -5.60 -5.53 7.06
CA LEU A 43 -6.10 -6.80 6.53
C LEU A 43 -7.56 -6.68 6.13
N GLN A 44 -8.37 -6.02 6.95
CA GLN A 44 -9.77 -5.80 6.61
C GLN A 44 -9.92 -4.92 5.37
N PHE A 45 -9.11 -3.88 5.29
CA PHE A 45 -9.15 -2.97 4.15
C PHE A 45 -8.89 -3.71 2.84
N PHE A 46 -7.82 -4.50 2.82
CA PHE A 46 -7.44 -5.19 1.59
C PHE A 46 -8.26 -6.46 1.32
N ALA A 47 -8.91 -7.01 2.35
CA ALA A 47 -9.81 -8.14 2.12
C ALA A 47 -11.02 -7.72 1.29
N THR A 48 -11.43 -6.47 1.37
CA THR A 48 -12.59 -5.97 0.64
C THR A 48 -12.20 -5.14 -0.58
N ALA A 49 -10.93 -4.84 -0.76
CA ALA A 49 -10.48 -4.05 -1.89
C ALA A 49 -10.45 -4.88 -3.17
N SER A 50 -10.67 -4.23 -4.29
CA SER A 50 -10.52 -4.88 -5.59
C SER A 50 -9.07 -5.32 -5.77
N PRO A 51 -8.82 -6.42 -6.48
CA PRO A 51 -7.46 -6.88 -6.72
C PRO A 51 -6.60 -5.78 -7.33
N ALA A 52 -5.40 -5.62 -6.83
CA ALA A 52 -4.50 -4.57 -7.28
C ALA A 52 -3.06 -5.02 -7.12
N ARG A 53 -2.16 -4.29 -7.75
CA ARG A 53 -0.73 -4.51 -7.59
C ARG A 53 -0.25 -3.81 -6.33
N MET A 54 0.68 -4.44 -5.62
CA MET A 54 1.22 -3.88 -4.40
C MET A 54 2.73 -4.03 -4.37
N GLY A 55 3.42 -2.94 -4.04
CA GLY A 55 4.83 -2.98 -3.73
C GLY A 55 5.01 -2.87 -2.24
N MET A 56 5.79 -3.75 -1.66
CA MET A 56 5.99 -3.81 -0.22
C MET A 56 7.47 -3.93 0.08
N GLU A 57 7.94 -3.17 1.07
CA GLU A 57 9.33 -3.26 1.46
C GLU A 57 9.64 -4.64 2.05
N ALA A 58 10.70 -5.27 1.56
CA ALA A 58 11.14 -6.56 2.05
C ALA A 58 11.78 -6.38 3.42
N CYS A 59 11.12 -6.88 4.46
CA CYS A 59 11.58 -6.76 5.83
C CYS A 59 10.98 -7.89 6.65
N PRO A 60 11.44 -8.09 7.90
CA PRO A 60 10.82 -9.11 8.74
C PRO A 60 9.33 -8.85 8.90
N GLY A 61 8.54 -9.88 8.75
CA GLY A 61 7.09 -9.77 8.83
C GLY A 61 6.42 -9.48 7.50
N ALA A 62 7.17 -8.97 6.51
CA ALA A 62 6.60 -8.65 5.21
C ALA A 62 6.11 -9.90 4.49
N HIS A 63 6.84 -11.01 4.62
CA HIS A 63 6.44 -12.25 3.95
C HIS A 63 5.11 -12.76 4.45
N TRP A 64 4.88 -12.69 5.77
CA TRP A 64 3.62 -13.12 6.35
C TRP A 64 2.46 -12.27 5.80
N LEU A 65 2.66 -10.96 5.80
CA LEU A 65 1.63 -10.05 5.33
C LEU A 65 1.39 -10.23 3.82
N ALA A 66 2.47 -10.40 3.06
CA ALA A 66 2.35 -10.61 1.62
C ALA A 66 1.50 -11.84 1.32
N ARG A 67 1.71 -12.93 2.05
CA ARG A 67 0.91 -14.13 1.83
C ARG A 67 -0.57 -13.88 2.09
N LYS A 68 -0.90 -13.10 3.11
CA LYS A 68 -2.28 -12.75 3.40
C LYS A 68 -2.89 -11.93 2.26
N LEU A 69 -2.15 -10.95 1.77
CA LEU A 69 -2.63 -10.10 0.70
C LEU A 69 -2.79 -10.85 -0.60
N ILE A 70 -1.87 -11.78 -0.88
CA ILE A 70 -1.98 -12.63 -2.06
C ILE A 70 -3.23 -13.50 -1.96
N ALA A 71 -3.52 -14.00 -0.77
CA ALA A 71 -4.73 -14.82 -0.55
C ALA A 71 -6.00 -14.02 -0.82
N PHE A 72 -5.96 -12.70 -0.65
CA PHE A 72 -7.10 -11.84 -0.98
C PHE A 72 -7.20 -11.53 -2.47
N GLY A 73 -6.25 -12.00 -3.27
CA GLY A 73 -6.29 -11.81 -4.72
C GLY A 73 -5.40 -10.71 -5.25
N HIS A 74 -4.56 -10.10 -4.41
CA HIS A 74 -3.67 -9.02 -4.84
C HIS A 74 -2.36 -9.56 -5.38
N ASP A 75 -1.76 -8.81 -6.30
CA ASP A 75 -0.46 -9.13 -6.89
C ASP A 75 0.61 -8.40 -6.09
N VAL A 76 1.26 -9.09 -5.17
CA VAL A 76 2.18 -8.49 -4.21
C VAL A 76 3.62 -8.77 -4.61
N LYS A 77 4.44 -7.71 -4.66
CA LYS A 77 5.87 -7.79 -4.92
C LYS A 77 6.61 -7.26 -3.71
N LEU A 78 7.58 -8.05 -3.23
CA LEU A 78 8.49 -7.59 -2.20
C LEU A 78 9.67 -6.93 -2.89
N ILE A 79 9.94 -5.68 -2.57
CA ILE A 79 11.01 -4.93 -3.22
C ILE A 79 11.92 -4.30 -2.17
N PRO A 80 13.17 -4.01 -2.52
CA PRO A 80 14.07 -3.35 -1.58
C PRO A 80 13.52 -1.98 -1.16
N ALA A 81 13.85 -1.59 0.07
CA ALA A 81 13.34 -0.35 0.64
C ALA A 81 13.64 0.87 -0.24
N GLN A 82 14.78 0.85 -0.91
CA GLN A 82 15.18 1.97 -1.75
C GLN A 82 14.24 2.22 -2.93
N PHE A 83 13.44 1.22 -3.29
CA PHE A 83 12.47 1.39 -4.38
C PHE A 83 11.07 1.71 -3.85
N VAL A 84 10.76 1.27 -2.62
CA VAL A 84 9.46 1.57 -2.02
C VAL A 84 9.41 3.00 -1.51
N LYS A 85 10.44 3.43 -0.80
CA LYS A 85 10.46 4.75 -0.19
C LYS A 85 10.40 5.90 -1.18
N PRO A 86 11.14 5.86 -2.29
CA PRO A 86 11.00 6.93 -3.28
C PRO A 86 9.60 7.05 -3.81
N TYR A 87 8.91 5.94 -4.03
CA TYR A 87 7.54 5.97 -4.52
C TYR A 87 6.61 6.66 -3.51
N LEU A 88 6.71 6.26 -2.25
CA LEU A 88 5.90 6.86 -1.19
C LEU A 88 6.27 8.33 -0.99
N LYS A 89 7.54 8.64 -1.08
CA LYS A 89 8.01 10.00 -0.93
C LYS A 89 7.51 10.89 -2.06
N SER A 90 7.50 10.36 -3.27
CA SER A 90 7.01 11.11 -4.41
C SER A 90 5.54 11.47 -4.24
N ASN A 91 4.74 10.49 -3.80
CA ASN A 91 3.34 10.74 -3.50
C ASN A 91 3.19 11.77 -2.40
N LYS A 92 4.04 11.68 -1.40
CA LYS A 92 4.04 12.63 -0.30
C LYS A 92 4.33 14.04 -0.79
N ASN A 93 5.31 14.18 -1.66
CA ASN A 93 5.64 15.50 -2.21
C ASN A 93 4.49 16.06 -3.02
N ASP A 94 3.86 15.22 -3.81
CA ASP A 94 2.74 15.64 -4.63
C ASP A 94 1.59 16.15 -3.77
N THR A 95 1.40 15.55 -2.61
CA THR A 95 0.29 15.92 -1.74
C THR A 95 0.64 17.08 -0.80
N LEU A 96 1.86 17.10 -0.29
CA LEU A 96 2.24 18.08 0.71
C LEU A 96 2.73 19.38 0.11
N ASP A 97 3.38 19.30 -1.02
CA ASP A 97 3.90 20.50 -1.68
C ASP A 97 2.85 21.23 -2.47
N ALA A 98 1.76 20.56 -2.69
CA ALA A 98 0.66 21.17 -3.43
C ALA A 98 0.00 22.29 -2.67
#